data_591203e0a2de515b0cf791219971be0f
#
_entry.id   591203e0a2de515b0cf791219971be0f
#
_cell.length_a   1.000
_cell.length_b   1.000
_cell.length_c   1.000
_cell.angle_alpha   90.00
_cell.angle_beta   90.00
_cell.angle_gamma   90.00
#
_symmetry.space_group_name_H-M   'P 1'
#
loop_
_entity.id
_entity.type
_entity.pdbx_description
1 polymer ?
#
loop_
_entity_poly.entity_id
_entity_poly.type
_entity_poly.pdbx_seq_one_letter_code
_entity_poly.pdbx_strand_id
1 'polypeptide(L)'
;MEKLFCFALVFLANWIGFAESGRRGLLVPHKPDHEDAVATARWLISQNNWGVLSTISIELGGAPFGLDPTPRNAMKDARSSFTVSQFPIGTCGKKDPENPSCAKLTLTGKLKLVDINSKEVSVAKEVLFAKHPEMKYWPKDHNFQIFKLEIEDIFLVNWFGGAKPITVAQYLRPRINQLASVM
;
A
#
# COMPACT_ATOMS: atom_id res chain seq x y z
N MET A 1 26.41 -17.42 -7.02
CA MET A 1 26.03 -16.38 -6.03
C MET A 1 24.58 -16.00 -6.34
N GLU A 2 23.65 -16.54 -5.59
CA GLU A 2 22.24 -16.15 -5.70
C GLU A 2 22.11 -14.71 -5.21
N LYS A 3 21.64 -13.83 -6.10
CA LYS A 3 21.35 -12.45 -5.74
C LYS A 3 20.12 -12.46 -4.83
N LEU A 4 20.29 -12.09 -3.58
CA LEU A 4 19.20 -11.90 -2.64
C LEU A 4 18.40 -10.68 -3.09
N PHE A 5 17.18 -10.90 -3.62
CA PHE A 5 16.29 -9.82 -3.98
C PHE A 5 15.50 -9.39 -2.73
N CYS A 6 15.72 -8.19 -2.24
CA CYS A 6 14.92 -7.61 -1.19
C CYS A 6 13.83 -6.70 -1.77
N PHE A 7 12.66 -6.77 -1.22
CA PHE A 7 11.44 -6.22 -1.79
C PHE A 7 11.05 -4.91 -1.09
N ALA A 8 10.81 -3.85 -1.86
CA ALA A 8 10.17 -2.63 -1.37
C ALA A 8 8.98 -2.28 -2.25
N LEU A 9 7.79 -2.23 -1.67
CA LEU A 9 6.57 -1.91 -2.39
C LEU A 9 6.19 -0.45 -2.16
N VAL A 10 6.04 0.30 -3.25
CA VAL A 10 5.61 1.70 -3.21
C VAL A 10 4.25 1.84 -3.87
N PHE A 11 3.30 2.41 -3.14
CA PHE A 11 2.01 2.81 -3.67
C PHE A 11 2.09 4.27 -4.12
N LEU A 12 2.20 4.50 -5.41
CA LEU A 12 2.18 5.83 -6.01
C LEU A 12 0.73 6.34 -6.16
N ALA A 13 -0.03 6.31 -5.07
CA ALA A 13 -1.37 6.83 -5.05
C ALA A 13 -1.37 8.27 -4.50
N ASN A 14 -1.50 9.24 -5.41
CA ASN A 14 -1.74 10.67 -5.13
C ASN A 14 -0.75 11.39 -4.20
N TRP A 15 0.37 11.77 -4.76
CA TRP A 15 1.48 12.47 -4.08
C TRP A 15 1.26 13.98 -3.85
N ILE A 16 0.20 14.58 -4.36
CA ILE A 16 0.02 16.04 -4.31
C ILE A 16 -0.39 16.56 -2.90
N GLY A 17 -0.63 15.68 -1.93
CA GLY A 17 -1.05 16.07 -0.57
C GLY A 17 -0.03 15.83 0.54
N PHE A 18 1.14 15.25 0.26
CA PHE A 18 2.08 14.84 1.33
C PHE A 18 3.29 15.76 1.55
N ALA A 19 3.50 16.76 0.69
CA ALA A 19 4.68 17.63 0.75
C ALA A 19 4.66 18.67 1.88
N GLU A 20 3.57 18.85 2.64
CA GLU A 20 3.44 19.90 3.67
C GLU A 20 3.30 19.43 5.11
N SER A 21 3.51 18.17 5.42
CA SER A 21 3.45 17.69 6.82
C SER A 21 4.80 17.60 7.53
N GLY A 22 5.68 18.55 7.25
CA GLY A 22 6.85 18.81 8.07
C GLY A 22 6.44 19.62 9.31
N ARG A 23 6.43 19.01 10.51
CA ARG A 23 6.38 19.66 11.83
C ARG A 23 5.03 20.21 12.29
N ARG A 24 4.02 19.39 12.43
CA ARG A 24 3.00 19.59 13.47
C ARG A 24 2.70 18.24 14.11
N GLY A 25 2.59 18.21 15.45
CA GLY A 25 2.42 16.99 16.23
C GLY A 25 1.40 16.04 15.61
N LEU A 26 1.78 14.77 15.56
CA LEU A 26 1.00 13.68 14.93
C LEU A 26 -0.39 13.56 15.55
N LEU A 27 -1.33 14.36 15.08
CA LEU A 27 -2.73 13.99 15.17
C LEU A 27 -2.92 12.88 14.16
N VAL A 28 -3.05 11.64 14.61
CA VAL A 28 -3.47 10.51 13.76
C VAL A 28 -4.77 10.95 13.07
N PRO A 29 -4.81 11.06 11.73
CA PRO A 29 -6.01 11.51 11.05
C PRO A 29 -7.17 10.62 11.48
N HIS A 30 -8.27 11.26 11.91
CA HIS A 30 -9.45 10.54 12.36
C HIS A 30 -9.93 9.57 11.27
N LYS A 31 -10.32 8.35 11.68
CA LYS A 31 -10.90 7.37 10.75
C LYS A 31 -12.13 8.00 10.06
N PRO A 32 -12.18 7.95 8.72
CA PRO A 32 -13.35 8.42 7.98
C PRO A 32 -14.62 7.63 8.31
N ASP A 33 -15.79 8.23 8.01
CA ASP A 33 -17.06 7.52 8.08
C ASP A 33 -17.01 6.26 7.21
N HIS A 34 -17.64 5.18 7.69
CA HIS A 34 -17.68 3.91 6.97
C HIS A 34 -18.46 4.00 5.65
N GLU A 35 -19.36 4.99 5.49
CA GLU A 35 -20.04 5.26 4.23
C GLU A 35 -19.10 5.84 3.16
N ASP A 36 -18.04 6.58 3.55
CA ASP A 36 -17.02 7.05 2.62
C ASP A 36 -15.95 5.97 2.39
N ALA A 37 -16.29 5.02 1.53
CA ALA A 37 -15.42 3.90 1.20
C ALA A 37 -14.06 4.35 0.64
N VAL A 38 -14.03 5.37 -0.24
CA VAL A 38 -12.81 5.87 -0.87
C VAL A 38 -11.90 6.53 0.16
N ALA A 39 -12.46 7.35 1.06
CA ALA A 39 -11.68 7.95 2.14
C ALA A 39 -11.13 6.89 3.09
N THR A 40 -11.93 5.90 3.47
CA THR A 40 -11.50 4.80 4.34
C THR A 40 -10.37 4.00 3.70
N ALA A 41 -10.45 3.67 2.40
CA ALA A 41 -9.40 2.94 1.68
C ALA A 41 -8.07 3.72 1.67
N ARG A 42 -8.12 5.02 1.36
CA ARG A 42 -6.93 5.89 1.38
C ARG A 42 -6.36 6.05 2.78
N TRP A 43 -7.22 6.22 3.77
CA TRP A 43 -6.82 6.33 5.17
C TRP A 43 -6.08 5.06 5.62
N LEU A 44 -6.61 3.87 5.31
CA LEU A 44 -5.94 2.60 5.63
C LEU A 44 -4.52 2.52 5.05
N ILE A 45 -4.33 2.88 3.78
CA ILE A 45 -2.99 2.87 3.16
C ILE A 45 -2.08 3.92 3.81
N SER A 46 -2.60 5.10 4.15
CA SER A 46 -1.80 6.17 4.76
C SER A 46 -1.33 5.83 6.17
N GLN A 47 -2.16 5.13 6.95
CA GLN A 47 -1.87 4.80 8.34
C GLN A 47 -1.03 3.53 8.51
N ASN A 48 -1.10 2.58 7.56
CA ASN A 48 -0.30 1.37 7.62
C ASN A 48 1.13 1.62 7.13
N ASN A 49 2.11 1.05 7.85
CA ASN A 49 3.51 1.04 7.45
C ASN A 49 3.90 -0.24 6.72
N TRP A 50 3.08 -1.27 6.79
CA TRP A 50 3.29 -2.57 6.16
C TRP A 50 1.96 -3.21 5.76
N GLY A 51 2.02 -4.26 4.98
CA GLY A 51 0.87 -5.06 4.61
C GLY A 51 1.31 -6.43 4.09
N VAL A 52 0.36 -7.25 3.71
CA VAL A 52 0.61 -8.58 3.15
C VAL A 52 0.54 -8.50 1.64
N LEU A 53 1.65 -8.84 0.97
CA LEU A 53 1.72 -8.97 -0.47
C LEU A 53 1.65 -10.45 -0.83
N SER A 54 0.72 -10.80 -1.73
CA SER A 54 0.61 -12.14 -2.30
C SER A 54 0.93 -12.10 -3.79
N THR A 55 1.72 -13.08 -4.24
CA THR A 55 2.08 -13.30 -5.65
C THR A 55 1.71 -14.73 -6.05
N ILE A 56 1.63 -14.99 -7.34
CA ILE A 56 1.39 -16.33 -7.86
C ILE A 56 2.72 -17.05 -8.02
N SER A 57 2.88 -18.18 -7.34
CA SER A 57 4.04 -19.04 -7.52
C SER A 57 3.77 -20.08 -8.59
N ILE A 58 4.54 -20.02 -9.68
CA ILE A 58 4.49 -21.03 -10.75
C ILE A 58 5.09 -22.35 -10.25
N GLU A 59 6.08 -22.30 -9.37
CA GLU A 59 6.75 -23.45 -8.78
C GLU A 59 5.84 -24.26 -7.86
N LEU A 60 4.86 -23.61 -7.24
CA LEU A 60 3.87 -24.22 -6.35
C LEU A 60 2.49 -24.43 -7.01
N GLY A 61 2.46 -24.58 -8.34
CA GLY A 61 1.20 -24.79 -9.06
C GLY A 61 0.24 -23.61 -9.06
N GLY A 62 0.77 -22.39 -8.94
CA GLY A 62 -0.01 -21.16 -8.96
C GLY A 62 -0.54 -20.73 -7.58
N ALA A 63 -0.25 -21.45 -6.51
CA ALA A 63 -0.65 -21.00 -5.16
C ALA A 63 -0.03 -19.65 -4.81
N PRO A 64 -0.75 -18.74 -4.14
CA PRO A 64 -0.20 -17.48 -3.68
C PRO A 64 0.89 -17.72 -2.64
N PHE A 65 2.02 -17.02 -2.79
CA PHE A 65 3.16 -17.14 -1.89
C PHE A 65 3.54 -15.76 -1.35
N GLY A 66 3.71 -15.64 -0.03
CA GLY A 66 4.17 -14.43 0.64
C GLY A 66 5.61 -14.53 1.12
N LEU A 67 6.32 -13.44 1.09
CA LEU A 67 7.65 -13.14 1.59
C LEU A 67 8.82 -13.47 0.64
N ASP A 68 9.34 -14.64 0.53
CA ASP A 68 10.51 -14.93 -0.33
C ASP A 68 10.29 -16.29 -0.99
N PRO A 69 10.06 -16.35 -2.24
CA PRO A 69 10.64 -15.73 -3.43
C PRO A 69 9.76 -14.70 -4.16
N THR A 70 9.05 -13.84 -3.46
CA THR A 70 8.08 -12.90 -4.02
C THR A 70 8.57 -12.10 -5.24
N PRO A 71 9.77 -11.47 -5.24
CA PRO A 71 10.26 -10.74 -6.41
C PRO A 71 10.43 -11.63 -7.64
N ARG A 72 10.93 -12.84 -7.47
CA ARG A 72 11.12 -13.82 -8.57
C ARG A 72 9.79 -14.26 -9.16
N ASN A 73 8.78 -14.48 -8.30
CA ASN A 73 7.43 -14.81 -8.73
C ASN A 73 6.81 -13.64 -9.50
N ALA A 74 6.92 -12.41 -8.99
CA ALA A 74 6.39 -11.21 -9.63
C ALA A 74 7.03 -10.94 -11.01
N MET A 75 8.29 -11.32 -11.21
CA MET A 75 8.95 -11.21 -12.52
C MET A 75 8.45 -12.25 -13.51
N LYS A 76 7.97 -13.40 -13.06
CA LYS A 76 7.40 -14.46 -13.90
C LYS A 76 5.90 -14.26 -14.14
N ASP A 77 5.16 -13.89 -13.11
CA ASP A 77 3.74 -13.59 -13.16
C ASP A 77 3.47 -12.35 -12.31
N ALA A 78 3.15 -11.25 -12.98
CA ALA A 78 2.99 -9.95 -12.33
C ALA A 78 1.69 -9.84 -11.50
N ARG A 79 0.76 -10.77 -11.63
CA ARG A 79 -0.52 -10.75 -10.89
C ARG A 79 -0.25 -10.82 -9.39
N SER A 80 -0.82 -9.88 -8.65
CA SER A 80 -0.52 -9.74 -7.23
C SER A 80 -1.67 -9.10 -6.49
N SER A 81 -1.74 -9.34 -5.19
CA SER A 81 -2.63 -8.61 -4.30
C SER A 81 -1.87 -8.10 -3.08
N PHE A 82 -2.26 -6.91 -2.61
CA PHE A 82 -1.71 -6.30 -1.41
C PHE A 82 -2.85 -5.98 -0.45
N THR A 83 -2.75 -6.51 0.77
CA THR A 83 -3.78 -6.34 1.80
C THR A 83 -3.23 -5.60 3.00
N VAL A 84 -3.99 -4.61 3.48
CA VAL A 84 -3.77 -3.92 4.75
C VAL A 84 -5.00 -4.04 5.64
N SER A 85 -4.78 -3.99 6.95
CA SER A 85 -5.83 -4.06 7.96
C SER A 85 -5.77 -2.86 8.89
N GLN A 86 -6.92 -2.47 9.43
CA GLN A 86 -7.03 -1.48 10.49
C GLN A 86 -6.51 -2.01 11.84
N PHE A 87 -6.48 -3.32 12.03
CA PHE A 87 -6.15 -3.92 13.32
C PHE A 87 -4.74 -3.55 13.81
N PRO A 88 -3.66 -3.65 12.98
CA PRO A 88 -2.31 -3.29 13.40
C PRO A 88 -2.13 -1.81 13.76
N ILE A 89 -3.03 -0.94 13.30
CA ILE A 89 -3.01 0.49 13.64
C ILE A 89 -3.52 0.75 15.06
N GLY A 90 -4.13 -0.27 15.71
CA GLY A 90 -4.69 -0.15 17.06
C GLY A 90 -6.00 0.63 17.15
N THR A 91 -6.66 0.91 16.03
CA THR A 91 -7.88 1.76 15.98
C THR A 91 -9.18 0.97 15.86
N CYS A 92 -9.14 -0.36 15.96
CA CYS A 92 -10.35 -1.20 16.03
C CYS A 92 -10.98 -1.24 17.44
N GLY A 93 -10.34 -0.66 18.44
CA GLY A 93 -10.77 -0.74 19.83
C GLY A 93 -10.65 -2.17 20.37
N LYS A 94 -11.69 -2.65 21.03
CA LYS A 94 -11.76 -4.02 21.58
C LYS A 94 -12.37 -5.04 20.60
N LYS A 95 -12.59 -4.66 19.34
CA LYS A 95 -13.21 -5.53 18.35
C LYS A 95 -12.23 -6.59 17.88
N ASP A 96 -12.77 -7.77 17.59
CA ASP A 96 -12.03 -8.84 16.93
C ASP A 96 -11.51 -8.37 15.55
N PRO A 97 -10.29 -8.80 15.11
CA PRO A 97 -9.78 -8.47 13.77
C PRO A 97 -10.70 -8.92 12.64
N GLU A 98 -11.48 -9.99 12.84
CA GLU A 98 -12.44 -10.49 11.84
C GLU A 98 -13.74 -9.70 11.80
N ASN A 99 -14.02 -8.85 12.80
CA ASN A 99 -15.21 -8.00 12.76
C ASN A 99 -15.18 -7.10 11.51
N PRO A 100 -16.23 -7.09 10.67
CA PRO A 100 -16.26 -6.29 9.43
C PRO A 100 -16.05 -4.79 9.65
N SER A 101 -16.37 -4.26 10.83
CA SER A 101 -16.14 -2.85 11.15
C SER A 101 -14.68 -2.53 11.53
N CYS A 102 -13.82 -3.55 11.69
CA CYS A 102 -12.36 -3.44 11.71
C CYS A 102 -11.87 -3.56 10.26
N ALA A 103 -11.69 -2.44 9.59
CA ALA A 103 -11.59 -2.38 8.14
C ALA A 103 -10.39 -3.14 7.56
N LYS A 104 -10.61 -3.75 6.40
CA LYS A 104 -9.59 -4.44 5.60
C LYS A 104 -9.68 -3.96 4.16
N LEU A 105 -8.55 -3.70 3.54
CA LEU A 105 -8.44 -3.25 2.15
C LEU A 105 -7.54 -4.19 1.39
N THR A 106 -8.01 -4.68 0.25
CA THR A 106 -7.19 -5.44 -0.71
C THR A 106 -7.14 -4.69 -2.03
N LEU A 107 -5.93 -4.45 -2.50
CA LEU A 107 -5.63 -3.92 -3.83
C LEU A 107 -5.10 -5.08 -4.67
N THR A 108 -5.69 -5.31 -5.84
CA THR A 108 -5.21 -6.32 -6.79
C THR A 108 -4.73 -5.66 -8.06
N GLY A 109 -3.83 -6.33 -8.78
CA GLY A 109 -3.29 -5.80 -10.02
C GLY A 109 -1.98 -6.47 -10.42
N LYS A 110 -1.10 -5.70 -11.05
CA LYS A 110 0.18 -6.18 -11.57
C LYS A 110 1.36 -5.47 -10.93
N LEU A 111 2.29 -6.25 -10.38
CA LEU A 111 3.57 -5.71 -9.91
C LEU A 111 4.46 -5.37 -11.11
N LYS A 112 5.02 -4.16 -11.08
CA LYS A 112 5.98 -3.66 -12.06
C LYS A 112 7.26 -3.26 -11.35
N LEU A 113 8.39 -3.75 -11.84
CA LEU A 113 9.70 -3.27 -11.42
C LEU A 113 9.86 -1.81 -11.85
N VAL A 114 10.24 -0.94 -10.91
CA VAL A 114 10.51 0.47 -11.20
C VAL A 114 11.92 0.56 -11.81
N ASP A 115 12.01 1.19 -13.00
CA ASP A 115 13.31 1.40 -13.65
C ASP A 115 14.19 2.30 -12.78
N ILE A 116 15.38 1.78 -12.41
CA ILE A 116 16.34 2.47 -11.57
C ILE A 116 16.85 3.79 -12.17
N ASN A 117 16.77 3.94 -13.49
CA ASN A 117 17.20 5.15 -14.22
C ASN A 117 16.05 6.14 -14.43
N SER A 118 14.83 5.80 -14.03
CA SER A 118 13.67 6.67 -14.20
C SER A 118 13.58 7.74 -13.10
N LYS A 119 12.87 8.84 -13.39
CA LYS A 119 12.52 9.83 -12.36
C LYS A 119 11.58 9.22 -11.29
N GLU A 120 10.84 8.19 -11.65
CA GLU A 120 9.90 7.50 -10.77
C GLU A 120 10.63 6.85 -9.58
N VAL A 121 11.85 6.32 -9.77
CA VAL A 121 12.62 5.69 -8.69
C VAL A 121 13.00 6.67 -7.59
N SER A 122 13.30 7.93 -7.93
CA SER A 122 13.62 8.95 -6.93
C SER A 122 12.43 9.24 -6.03
N VAL A 123 11.27 9.45 -6.65
CA VAL A 123 9.99 9.65 -5.94
C VAL A 123 9.65 8.43 -5.09
N ALA A 124 9.79 7.23 -5.64
CA ALA A 124 9.52 5.99 -4.92
C ALA A 124 10.42 5.84 -3.68
N LYS A 125 11.72 6.17 -3.79
CA LYS A 125 12.66 6.16 -2.66
C LYS A 125 12.29 7.18 -1.60
N GLU A 126 11.90 8.40 -1.97
CA GLU A 126 11.48 9.44 -1.02
C GLU A 126 10.28 8.96 -0.19
N VAL A 127 9.26 8.42 -0.84
CA VAL A 127 8.07 7.88 -0.15
C VAL A 127 8.44 6.75 0.81
N LEU A 128 9.22 5.79 0.29
CA LEU A 128 9.61 4.61 1.04
C LEU A 128 10.42 4.99 2.28
N PHE A 129 11.41 5.88 2.10
CA PHE A 129 12.28 6.32 3.19
C PHE A 129 11.59 7.28 4.17
N ALA A 130 10.53 7.95 3.76
CA ALA A 130 9.69 8.71 4.69
C ALA A 130 8.95 7.80 5.66
N LYS A 131 8.47 6.64 5.20
CA LYS A 131 7.82 5.62 6.05
C LYS A 131 8.81 4.69 6.77
N HIS A 132 9.95 4.42 6.14
CA HIS A 132 10.97 3.47 6.60
C HIS A 132 12.36 4.10 6.58
N PRO A 133 12.68 5.02 7.52
CA PRO A 133 13.93 5.77 7.49
C PRO A 133 15.18 4.90 7.56
N GLU A 134 15.12 3.76 8.22
CA GLU A 134 16.23 2.80 8.36
C GLU A 134 16.64 2.17 7.03
N MET A 135 15.74 2.07 6.05
CA MET A 135 16.05 1.50 4.73
C MET A 135 17.13 2.29 3.97
N LYS A 136 17.37 3.56 4.33
CA LYS A 136 18.45 4.36 3.78
C LYS A 136 19.84 3.77 4.07
N TYR A 137 19.95 3.01 5.16
CA TYR A 137 21.18 2.45 5.68
C TYR A 137 21.34 0.96 5.41
N TRP A 138 20.37 0.34 4.70
CA TRP A 138 20.46 -1.06 4.35
C TRP A 138 21.64 -1.35 3.40
N PRO A 139 22.27 -2.53 3.50
CA PRO A 139 23.44 -2.87 2.72
C PRO A 139 23.19 -2.78 1.21
N LYS A 140 24.05 -2.04 0.50
CA LYS A 140 23.88 -1.78 -0.95
C LYS A 140 24.13 -3.01 -1.81
N ASP A 141 24.90 -3.96 -1.33
CA ASP A 141 25.23 -5.23 -1.98
C ASP A 141 24.05 -6.22 -2.02
N HIS A 142 22.99 -5.97 -1.23
CA HIS A 142 21.76 -6.75 -1.27
C HIS A 142 20.89 -6.48 -2.49
N ASN A 143 21.26 -5.52 -3.34
CA ASN A 143 20.58 -5.19 -4.59
C ASN A 143 19.05 -5.02 -4.45
N PHE A 144 18.63 -4.17 -3.50
CA PHE A 144 17.22 -3.88 -3.28
C PHE A 144 16.57 -3.28 -4.52
N GLN A 145 15.44 -3.84 -4.92
CA GLN A 145 14.64 -3.38 -6.04
C GLN A 145 13.29 -2.87 -5.57
N ILE A 146 12.79 -1.83 -6.23
CA ILE A 146 11.50 -1.22 -5.92
C ILE A 146 10.49 -1.69 -6.96
N PHE A 147 9.35 -2.17 -6.47
CA PHE A 147 8.21 -2.51 -7.30
C PHE A 147 7.05 -1.57 -7.00
N LYS A 148 6.23 -1.30 -8.01
CA LYS A 148 4.92 -0.65 -7.85
C LYS A 148 3.82 -1.63 -8.19
N LEU A 149 2.66 -1.49 -7.56
CA LEU A 149 1.45 -2.19 -7.92
C LEU A 149 0.61 -1.31 -8.86
N GLU A 150 0.46 -1.73 -10.11
CA GLU A 150 -0.52 -1.16 -11.02
C GLU A 150 -1.88 -1.74 -10.64
N ILE A 151 -2.68 -0.92 -9.94
CA ILE A 151 -3.95 -1.37 -9.34
C ILE A 151 -4.99 -1.56 -10.44
N GLU A 152 -5.62 -2.74 -10.45
CA GLU A 152 -6.73 -3.10 -11.36
C GLU A 152 -8.07 -3.14 -10.61
N ASP A 153 -8.09 -3.69 -9.39
CA ASP A 153 -9.30 -3.75 -8.56
C ASP A 153 -9.01 -3.39 -7.10
N ILE A 154 -10.03 -2.91 -6.41
CA ILE A 154 -9.96 -2.45 -5.02
C ILE A 154 -11.17 -2.98 -4.27
N PHE A 155 -10.93 -3.71 -3.18
CA PHE A 155 -11.97 -4.27 -2.33
C PHE A 155 -11.80 -3.78 -0.90
N LEU A 156 -12.82 -3.14 -0.36
CA LEU A 156 -12.86 -2.65 1.01
C LEU A 156 -13.95 -3.38 1.80
N VAL A 157 -13.57 -4.01 2.89
CA VAL A 157 -14.49 -4.43 3.94
C VAL A 157 -14.31 -3.47 5.11
N ASN A 158 -15.31 -2.65 5.41
CA ASN A 158 -15.26 -1.66 6.50
C ASN A 158 -16.55 -1.62 7.33
N TRP A 159 -17.53 -2.44 6.96
CA TRP A 159 -18.82 -2.62 7.64
C TRP A 159 -19.46 -3.93 7.22
N PHE A 160 -20.59 -4.27 7.86
CA PHE A 160 -21.41 -5.41 7.48
C PHE A 160 -21.99 -5.23 6.07
N GLY A 161 -22.32 -6.34 5.39
CA GLY A 161 -22.89 -6.32 4.02
C GLY A 161 -21.89 -6.67 2.91
N GLY A 162 -20.67 -7.09 3.26
CA GLY A 162 -19.66 -7.56 2.30
C GLY A 162 -18.69 -6.48 1.83
N ALA A 163 -17.88 -6.85 0.84
CA ALA A 163 -16.87 -5.95 0.29
C ALA A 163 -17.51 -4.85 -0.57
N LYS A 164 -17.07 -3.62 -0.37
CA LYS A 164 -17.45 -2.46 -1.19
C LYS A 164 -16.45 -2.32 -2.34
N PRO A 165 -16.86 -2.48 -3.61
CA PRO A 165 -15.99 -2.21 -4.75
C PRO A 165 -15.72 -0.72 -4.86
N ILE A 166 -14.46 -0.36 -5.13
CA ILE A 166 -14.02 1.01 -5.38
C ILE A 166 -13.32 1.01 -6.73
N THR A 167 -13.71 1.88 -7.64
CA THR A 167 -13.00 1.99 -8.92
C THR A 167 -11.64 2.64 -8.72
N VAL A 168 -10.66 2.23 -9.54
CA VAL A 168 -9.31 2.81 -9.54
C VAL A 168 -9.38 4.32 -9.77
N ALA A 169 -10.26 4.77 -10.68
CA ALA A 169 -10.46 6.19 -10.94
C ALA A 169 -10.93 6.98 -9.70
N GLN A 170 -11.87 6.43 -8.92
CA GLN A 170 -12.31 7.05 -7.66
C GLN A 170 -11.18 7.08 -6.62
N TYR A 171 -10.44 5.99 -6.51
CA TYR A 171 -9.34 5.87 -5.56
C TYR A 171 -8.19 6.83 -5.88
N LEU A 172 -7.82 6.98 -7.15
CA LEU A 172 -6.71 7.82 -7.59
C LEU A 172 -7.09 9.31 -7.75
N ARG A 173 -8.38 9.68 -7.80
CA ARG A 173 -8.80 11.08 -7.93
C ARG A 173 -8.28 11.95 -6.78
N PRO A 174 -7.59 13.07 -7.07
CA PRO A 174 -7.24 14.03 -6.02
C PRO A 174 -8.54 14.59 -5.38
N ARG A 175 -8.58 14.68 -4.05
CA ARG A 175 -9.65 15.44 -3.38
C ARG A 175 -9.32 16.93 -3.50
N ILE A 176 -9.99 17.63 -4.39
CA ILE A 176 -9.84 19.09 -4.57
C ILE A 176 -10.42 19.88 -3.36
N ASN A 177 -11.22 19.23 -2.50
CA ASN A 177 -12.04 19.93 -1.50
C ASN A 177 -11.40 20.17 -0.13
N GLN A 178 -10.09 19.96 0.08
CA GLN A 178 -9.45 20.29 1.35
C GLN A 178 -8.66 21.61 1.34
N LEU A 179 -8.55 22.30 0.21
CA LEU A 179 -7.88 23.60 0.11
C LEU A 179 -8.85 24.80 0.26
N ALA A 180 -10.15 24.60 0.22
CA ALA A 180 -11.15 25.69 0.27
C ALA A 180 -11.65 26.04 1.68
N SER A 181 -11.20 25.37 2.74
CA SER A 181 -11.64 25.63 4.12
C SER A 181 -10.60 26.32 5.01
N VAL A 182 -9.54 26.89 4.43
CA VAL A 182 -8.48 27.64 5.13
C VAL A 182 -8.30 29.05 4.52
N MET A 183 -9.37 29.61 3.99
CA MET A 183 -9.42 31.05 3.69
C MET A 183 -10.47 31.71 4.60
#